data_dbdd1d5ef02abfe9c13e72282ad1f334
#
_entry.id   dbdd1d5ef02abfe9c13e72282ad1f334
#
_cell.length_a   1.000
_cell.length_b   1.000
_cell.length_c   1.000
_cell.angle_alpha   90.00
_cell.angle_beta   90.00
_cell.angle_gamma   90.00
#
_symmetry.space_group_name_H-M   'P 1'
#
loop_
_entity.id
_entity.type
_entity.pdbx_description
1 polymer ?
#
loop_
_entity_poly.entity_id
_entity_poly.type
_entity_poly.pdbx_seq_one_letter_code
_entity_poly.pdbx_strand_id
1 'polypeptide(L)'
;RRRRRYIARRRRRYRRSRAATSMLPTTFTGARPRMVRLNYQDHIQMSVSNTTIATAHRYYANNLNKPDFDSPSGGHQPYGHDELAIFWQKYKVVGARMTCTFSKIGDSASDAPVYGLIHLNDSTDLKDAVGPDSNIRVLMERPGFKNYKLIPQLYASPRGVTVSKGYSYRAMWKNRVSSEDTIGEFNAVRGTSAAYPASLAYFHIIIGTPVLSAITQTVQVKVDITYMCQLIDAKSFPQT
;
A
#
# COMPACT_ATOMS: atom_id res chain seq x y z
N ARG A 1 -37.57 4.02 -24.05
CA ARG A 1 -36.95 2.71 -23.65
C ARG A 1 -35.53 2.86 -23.04
N ARG A 2 -34.70 3.89 -23.39
CA ARG A 2 -33.34 4.09 -22.83
C ARG A 2 -33.32 4.51 -21.35
N ARG A 3 -34.26 5.33 -20.87
CA ARG A 3 -34.34 5.79 -19.46
C ARG A 3 -34.59 4.66 -18.45
N ARG A 4 -35.40 3.66 -18.79
CA ARG A 4 -35.68 2.51 -17.89
C ARG A 4 -34.45 1.62 -17.65
N ARG A 5 -33.57 1.46 -18.63
CA ARG A 5 -32.33 0.65 -18.48
C ARG A 5 -31.31 1.33 -17.56
N TYR A 6 -31.28 2.66 -17.51
CA TYR A 6 -30.33 3.42 -16.64
C TYR A 6 -30.70 3.28 -15.15
N ILE A 7 -31.99 3.30 -14.84
CA ILE A 7 -32.48 3.17 -13.45
C ILE A 7 -32.25 1.74 -12.93
N ALA A 8 -32.41 0.72 -13.77
CA ALA A 8 -32.16 -0.67 -13.38
C ALA A 8 -30.67 -0.94 -13.09
N ARG A 9 -29.75 -0.35 -13.85
CA ARG A 9 -28.30 -0.44 -13.58
C ARG A 9 -27.88 0.27 -12.29
N ARG A 10 -28.49 1.39 -11.95
CA ARG A 10 -28.24 2.14 -10.71
C ARG A 10 -28.73 1.37 -9.49
N ARG A 11 -29.88 0.72 -9.55
CA ARG A 11 -30.41 -0.13 -8.48
C ARG A 11 -29.57 -1.40 -8.23
N ARG A 12 -28.96 -1.99 -9.28
CA ARG A 12 -28.06 -3.16 -9.14
C ARG A 12 -26.74 -2.80 -8.47
N ARG A 13 -26.20 -1.59 -8.69
CA ARG A 13 -25.00 -1.09 -7.99
C ARG A 13 -25.26 -0.80 -6.50
N TYR A 14 -26.42 -0.28 -6.16
CA TYR A 14 -26.77 0.03 -4.76
C TYR A 14 -27.04 -1.22 -3.91
N ARG A 15 -27.51 -2.32 -4.49
CA ARG A 15 -27.70 -3.59 -3.76
C ARG A 15 -26.40 -4.32 -3.44
N ARG A 16 -25.30 -4.08 -4.17
CA ARG A 16 -24.00 -4.72 -3.89
C ARG A 16 -23.22 -4.07 -2.75
N SER A 17 -23.54 -2.86 -2.33
CA SER A 17 -22.83 -2.15 -1.26
C SER A 17 -23.41 -2.38 0.14
N ARG A 18 -24.56 -3.03 0.27
CA ARG A 18 -25.22 -3.27 1.58
C ARG A 18 -24.94 -4.63 2.21
N ALA A 19 -24.16 -5.49 1.56
CA ALA A 19 -23.91 -6.86 2.05
C ALA A 19 -22.63 -7.02 2.89
N ALA A 20 -22.04 -5.94 3.39
CA ALA A 20 -20.75 -6.01 4.08
C ALA A 20 -20.80 -5.58 5.56
N THR A 21 -21.93 -5.63 6.19
CA THR A 21 -22.05 -5.40 7.64
C THR A 21 -22.78 -6.57 8.27
N SER A 22 -22.22 -7.74 8.26
CA SER A 22 -22.66 -8.79 9.17
C SER A 22 -21.51 -9.14 10.10
N MET A 23 -21.76 -8.77 11.31
CA MET A 23 -21.15 -9.11 12.57
C MET A 23 -20.64 -10.55 12.66
N LEU A 24 -19.80 -10.76 13.66
CA LEU A 24 -19.22 -12.03 14.11
C LEU A 24 -20.16 -13.24 13.89
N PRO A 25 -19.65 -14.34 13.38
CA PRO A 25 -20.43 -15.53 13.17
C PRO A 25 -20.68 -16.27 14.46
N THR A 26 -21.89 -16.70 14.64
CA THR A 26 -22.34 -17.52 15.77
C THR A 26 -21.94 -18.99 15.68
N THR A 27 -21.26 -19.43 14.61
CA THR A 27 -20.78 -20.82 14.49
C THR A 27 -19.45 -20.89 13.75
N PHE A 28 -18.44 -21.40 14.41
CA PHE A 28 -17.08 -21.65 13.89
C PHE A 28 -16.96 -22.97 13.08
N THR A 29 -18.03 -23.59 12.71
CA THR A 29 -18.03 -24.88 12.03
C THR A 29 -18.20 -24.71 10.53
N GLY A 30 -17.15 -25.04 9.78
CA GLY A 30 -17.16 -25.07 8.32
C GLY A 30 -16.53 -23.82 7.70
N ALA A 31 -15.23 -23.83 7.59
CA ALA A 31 -14.41 -22.71 7.20
C ALA A 31 -14.59 -22.29 5.74
N ARG A 32 -15.59 -21.49 5.44
CA ARG A 32 -15.52 -20.67 4.23
C ARG A 32 -14.48 -19.56 4.50
N PRO A 33 -13.54 -19.35 3.57
CA PRO A 33 -12.54 -18.30 3.73
C PRO A 33 -13.24 -16.95 3.96
N ARG A 34 -12.91 -16.30 5.07
CA ARG A 34 -13.48 -15.01 5.40
C ARG A 34 -12.67 -13.91 4.79
N MET A 35 -13.36 -12.94 4.22
CA MET A 35 -12.76 -11.72 3.74
C MET A 35 -12.86 -10.63 4.82
N VAL A 36 -11.73 -10.03 5.14
CA VAL A 36 -11.62 -8.96 6.12
C VAL A 36 -10.89 -7.77 5.48
N ARG A 37 -11.23 -6.57 5.95
CA ARG A 37 -10.54 -5.35 5.56
C ARG A 37 -9.77 -4.81 6.77
N LEU A 38 -8.46 -4.58 6.58
CA LEU A 38 -7.59 -3.97 7.56
C LEU A 38 -7.04 -2.65 7.03
N ASN A 39 -6.87 -1.68 7.91
CA ASN A 39 -6.32 -0.37 7.57
C ASN A 39 -5.01 -0.14 8.34
N TYR A 40 -4.05 0.44 7.64
CA TYR A 40 -2.76 0.87 8.17
C TYR A 40 -2.55 2.33 7.80
N GLN A 41 -2.05 3.13 8.74
CA GLN A 41 -1.73 4.54 8.52
C GLN A 41 -0.34 4.85 9.04
N ASP A 42 0.37 5.70 8.31
CA ASP A 42 1.72 6.13 8.70
C ASP A 42 1.99 7.56 8.23
N HIS A 43 3.00 8.17 8.84
CA HIS A 43 3.49 9.49 8.47
C HIS A 43 5.01 9.45 8.35
N ILE A 44 5.51 9.68 7.16
CA ILE A 44 6.95 9.69 6.89
C ILE A 44 7.40 11.05 6.35
N GLN A 45 8.67 11.34 6.56
CA GLN A 45 9.35 12.48 5.99
C GLN A 45 10.41 12.01 5.01
N MET A 46 10.39 12.55 3.81
CA MET A 46 11.34 12.22 2.75
C MET A 46 12.02 13.49 2.26
N SER A 47 13.30 13.38 1.89
CA SER A 47 14.08 14.51 1.40
C SER A 47 14.73 14.21 0.06
N VAL A 48 14.83 15.19 -0.80
CA VAL A 48 15.51 15.15 -2.09
C VAL A 48 16.43 16.37 -2.23
N SER A 49 17.65 16.15 -2.72
CA SER A 49 18.69 17.17 -2.91
C SER A 49 19.36 17.03 -4.29
N ASN A 50 20.34 17.87 -4.56
CA ASN A 50 21.14 17.77 -5.78
C ASN A 50 21.95 16.47 -5.88
N THR A 51 22.30 15.86 -4.74
CA THR A 51 23.02 14.59 -4.69
C THR A 51 22.07 13.39 -4.67
N THR A 52 20.79 13.62 -4.35
CA THR A 52 19.75 12.60 -4.25
C THR A 52 18.54 13.04 -5.06
N ILE A 53 18.60 12.83 -6.36
CA ILE A 53 17.60 13.28 -7.32
C ILE A 53 16.24 12.58 -7.13
N ALA A 54 16.26 11.36 -6.62
CA ALA A 54 15.05 10.63 -6.23
C ALA A 54 15.30 9.84 -4.95
N THR A 55 14.33 9.86 -4.06
CA THR A 55 14.30 9.09 -2.81
C THR A 55 13.08 8.21 -2.79
N ALA A 56 13.23 6.99 -2.29
CA ALA A 56 12.12 6.06 -2.14
C ALA A 56 11.99 5.55 -0.72
N HIS A 57 10.73 5.23 -0.36
CA HIS A 57 10.36 4.50 0.83
C HIS A 57 9.40 3.37 0.46
N ARG A 58 9.53 2.22 1.09
CA ARG A 58 8.86 0.98 0.67
C ARG A 58 7.90 0.46 1.72
N TYR A 59 6.74 0.03 1.27
CA TYR A 59 5.75 -0.68 2.08
C TYR A 59 5.40 -2.01 1.43
N TYR A 60 5.15 -3.02 2.24
CA TYR A 60 4.63 -4.29 1.72
C TYR A 60 3.19 -4.15 1.27
N ALA A 61 2.92 -4.64 0.05
CA ALA A 61 1.57 -4.68 -0.49
C ALA A 61 0.78 -5.92 -0.04
N ASN A 62 1.47 -6.98 0.43
CA ASN A 62 0.85 -8.25 0.80
C ASN A 62 1.35 -8.85 2.12
N ASN A 63 2.06 -8.09 2.95
CA ASN A 63 2.50 -8.54 4.27
C ASN A 63 1.85 -7.68 5.36
N LEU A 64 1.09 -8.31 6.26
CA LEU A 64 0.38 -7.64 7.37
C LEU A 64 1.23 -7.56 8.64
N ASN A 65 2.21 -8.46 8.81
CA ASN A 65 3.02 -8.51 10.03
C ASN A 65 3.97 -7.32 10.16
N LYS A 66 4.43 -6.79 9.01
CA LYS A 66 5.31 -5.64 8.91
C LYS A 66 4.96 -4.82 7.67
N PRO A 67 3.96 -3.94 7.72
CA PRO A 67 3.60 -3.13 6.56
C PRO A 67 4.73 -2.23 6.05
N ASP A 68 5.47 -1.57 6.94
CA ASP A 68 6.60 -0.74 6.58
C ASP A 68 7.88 -1.59 6.45
N PHE A 69 8.39 -1.69 5.23
CA PHE A 69 9.62 -2.43 4.93
C PHE A 69 10.86 -1.73 5.47
N ASP A 70 10.95 -0.41 5.30
CA ASP A 70 12.16 0.38 5.60
C ASP A 70 12.27 0.77 7.07
N SER A 71 11.23 0.61 7.88
CA SER A 71 11.30 0.87 9.32
C SER A 71 12.20 -0.14 10.02
N PRO A 72 13.29 0.29 10.70
CA PRO A 72 14.19 -0.62 11.42
C PRO A 72 13.49 -1.31 12.59
N SER A 73 12.53 -0.64 13.24
CA SER A 73 11.77 -1.18 14.37
C SER A 73 10.54 -1.99 13.96
N GLY A 74 10.34 -2.20 12.63
CA GLY A 74 9.19 -2.94 12.10
C GLY A 74 7.89 -2.13 12.03
N GLY A 75 7.86 -0.88 12.50
CA GLY A 75 6.65 -0.07 12.52
C GLY A 75 5.56 -0.67 13.42
N HIS A 76 4.32 -0.32 13.16
CA HIS A 76 3.14 -0.94 13.77
C HIS A 76 2.43 -1.86 12.76
N GLN A 77 1.57 -2.72 13.27
CA GLN A 77 0.73 -3.60 12.45
C GLN A 77 -0.61 -2.91 12.13
N PRO A 78 -1.34 -3.35 11.11
CA PRO A 78 -2.67 -2.84 10.84
C PRO A 78 -3.59 -3.05 12.04
N TYR A 79 -4.46 -2.08 12.31
CA TYR A 79 -5.41 -2.17 13.41
C TYR A 79 -6.30 -3.42 13.25
N GLY A 80 -6.45 -4.18 14.33
CA GLY A 80 -7.19 -5.45 14.34
C GLY A 80 -6.36 -6.68 13.93
N HIS A 81 -5.07 -6.53 13.62
CA HIS A 81 -4.20 -7.65 13.25
C HIS A 81 -4.04 -8.66 14.40
N ASP A 82 -3.75 -8.18 15.61
CA ASP A 82 -3.49 -9.04 16.76
C ASP A 82 -4.74 -9.78 17.22
N GLU A 83 -5.90 -9.13 17.14
CA GLU A 83 -7.21 -9.75 17.45
C GLU A 83 -7.53 -10.86 16.44
N LEU A 84 -7.18 -10.68 15.16
CA LEU A 84 -7.36 -11.74 14.18
C LEU A 84 -6.38 -12.89 14.38
N ALA A 85 -5.16 -12.61 14.84
CA ALA A 85 -4.14 -13.60 15.13
C ALA A 85 -4.54 -14.58 16.26
N ILE A 86 -5.46 -14.19 17.16
CA ILE A 86 -6.03 -15.07 18.18
C ILE A 86 -6.85 -16.20 17.53
N PHE A 87 -7.61 -15.90 16.49
CA PHE A 87 -8.60 -16.81 15.92
C PHE A 87 -8.14 -17.52 14.64
N TRP A 88 -7.13 -16.95 13.94
CA TRP A 88 -6.68 -17.43 12.65
C TRP A 88 -5.17 -17.66 12.64
N GLN A 89 -4.74 -18.70 11.90
CA GLN A 89 -3.31 -19.02 11.77
C GLN A 89 -2.70 -18.26 10.60
N LYS A 90 -3.40 -18.20 9.47
CA LYS A 90 -2.86 -17.70 8.19
C LYS A 90 -3.76 -16.67 7.56
N TYR A 91 -3.16 -15.84 6.73
CA TYR A 91 -3.86 -14.84 5.92
C TYR A 91 -3.31 -14.82 4.49
N LYS A 92 -4.13 -14.35 3.57
CA LYS A 92 -3.73 -14.04 2.20
C LYS A 92 -4.26 -12.67 1.82
N VAL A 93 -3.38 -11.74 1.47
CA VAL A 93 -3.80 -10.45 0.93
C VAL A 93 -4.17 -10.62 -0.54
N VAL A 94 -5.45 -10.53 -0.85
CA VAL A 94 -5.98 -10.64 -2.22
C VAL A 94 -5.95 -9.33 -2.96
N GLY A 95 -5.90 -8.22 -2.23
CA GLY A 95 -5.78 -6.87 -2.77
C GLY A 95 -5.38 -5.88 -1.69
N ALA A 96 -4.69 -4.82 -2.10
CA ALA A 96 -4.39 -3.68 -1.24
C ALA A 96 -4.50 -2.38 -2.04
N ARG A 97 -4.77 -1.28 -1.37
CA ARG A 97 -4.72 0.05 -1.96
C ARG A 97 -3.94 0.98 -1.05
N MET A 98 -2.86 1.52 -1.58
CA MET A 98 -2.12 2.60 -0.95
C MET A 98 -2.60 3.94 -1.48
N THR A 99 -2.77 4.89 -0.58
CA THR A 99 -3.08 6.29 -0.88
C THR A 99 -2.09 7.15 -0.10
N CYS A 100 -1.31 7.96 -0.81
CA CYS A 100 -0.36 8.89 -0.20
C CYS A 100 -0.79 10.32 -0.46
N THR A 101 -0.76 11.14 0.60
CA THR A 101 -0.94 12.58 0.50
C THR A 101 0.39 13.25 0.76
N PHE A 102 0.90 13.96 -0.24
CA PHE A 102 2.18 14.62 -0.22
C PHE A 102 2.01 16.11 0.07
N SER A 103 2.84 16.64 0.97
CA SER A 103 2.89 18.08 1.28
C SER A 103 4.36 18.49 1.40
N LYS A 104 4.76 19.54 0.68
CA LYS A 104 6.12 20.09 0.80
C LYS A 104 6.22 20.93 2.06
N ILE A 105 7.25 20.68 2.87
CA ILE A 105 7.53 21.44 4.10
C ILE A 105 8.69 22.37 3.84
N GLY A 106 8.58 23.59 4.35
CA GLY A 106 9.66 24.58 4.39
C GLY A 106 9.49 25.75 3.43
N ASP A 107 10.12 26.83 3.82
CA ASP A 107 10.14 28.15 3.16
C ASP A 107 11.35 28.32 2.26
N SER A 108 11.81 27.27 1.59
CA SER A 108 13.00 27.46 0.77
C SER A 108 12.68 28.37 -0.43
N ALA A 109 13.44 29.46 -0.54
CA ALA A 109 13.42 30.39 -1.67
C ALA A 109 13.71 29.72 -3.04
N SER A 110 14.08 28.45 -3.03
CA SER A 110 14.30 27.63 -4.20
C SER A 110 13.05 26.81 -4.49
N ASP A 111 12.28 27.25 -5.45
CA ASP A 111 11.04 26.62 -5.94
C ASP A 111 11.27 25.46 -6.91
N ALA A 112 12.27 24.61 -6.63
CA ALA A 112 12.44 23.42 -7.44
C ALA A 112 11.18 22.56 -7.36
N PRO A 113 10.59 22.18 -8.51
CA PRO A 113 9.41 21.35 -8.55
C PRO A 113 9.76 19.94 -8.02
N VAL A 114 8.96 19.43 -7.09
CA VAL A 114 9.08 18.08 -6.57
C VAL A 114 7.87 17.28 -7.03
N TYR A 115 8.12 16.09 -7.52
CA TYR A 115 7.08 15.18 -7.95
C TYR A 115 7.01 13.98 -7.01
N GLY A 116 5.79 13.55 -6.72
CA GLY A 116 5.51 12.33 -5.95
C GLY A 116 4.77 11.31 -6.78
N LEU A 117 5.11 10.04 -6.60
CA LEU A 117 4.44 8.92 -7.26
C LEU A 117 4.47 7.67 -6.39
N ILE A 118 3.61 6.71 -6.71
CA ILE A 118 3.61 5.38 -6.10
C ILE A 118 3.82 4.35 -7.20
N HIS A 119 4.83 3.50 -7.05
CA HIS A 119 5.08 2.36 -7.92
C HIS A 119 4.81 1.05 -7.20
N LEU A 120 4.32 0.03 -7.92
CA LEU A 120 4.09 -1.32 -7.39
C LEU A 120 5.02 -2.28 -8.13
N ASN A 121 5.84 -3.03 -7.37
CA ASN A 121 6.79 -3.99 -7.91
C ASN A 121 6.90 -5.22 -6.99
N ASP A 122 7.49 -6.30 -7.49
CA ASP A 122 7.87 -7.52 -6.76
C ASP A 122 9.35 -7.53 -6.32
N SER A 123 10.12 -6.51 -6.68
CA SER A 123 11.52 -6.33 -6.27
C SER A 123 11.65 -5.27 -5.18
N THR A 124 12.59 -5.51 -4.27
CA THR A 124 13.04 -4.52 -3.28
C THR A 124 14.01 -3.51 -3.87
N ASP A 125 14.65 -3.84 -5.00
CA ASP A 125 15.66 -2.99 -5.60
C ASP A 125 14.99 -1.85 -6.39
N LEU A 126 15.20 -0.65 -5.90
CA LEU A 126 14.75 0.55 -6.60
C LEU A 126 15.52 0.76 -7.91
N LYS A 127 16.74 0.21 -8.03
CA LYS A 127 17.53 0.28 -9.27
C LYS A 127 16.82 -0.43 -10.41
N ASP A 128 16.13 -1.54 -10.16
CA ASP A 128 15.29 -2.21 -11.16
C ASP A 128 14.11 -1.34 -11.59
N ALA A 129 13.61 -0.52 -10.66
CA ALA A 129 12.54 0.42 -10.95
C ALA A 129 13.04 1.76 -11.51
N VAL A 130 14.20 2.24 -11.05
CA VAL A 130 14.69 3.62 -11.26
C VAL A 130 15.91 3.68 -12.17
N GLY A 131 16.75 2.61 -12.22
CA GLY A 131 18.02 2.60 -12.94
C GLY A 131 19.11 3.49 -12.32
N PRO A 132 20.38 3.36 -12.75
CA PRO A 132 21.51 4.09 -12.19
C PRO A 132 21.43 5.62 -12.38
N ASP A 133 20.69 6.07 -13.38
CA ASP A 133 20.54 7.49 -13.73
C ASP A 133 19.23 8.10 -13.18
N SER A 134 18.88 7.74 -12.01
CA SER A 134 17.67 8.03 -11.19
C SER A 134 16.99 9.40 -11.38
N ASN A 135 16.89 9.86 -12.63
CA ASN A 135 16.18 11.08 -12.93
C ASN A 135 14.68 10.80 -12.98
N ILE A 136 13.91 11.52 -12.19
CA ILE A 136 12.45 11.38 -12.16
C ILE A 136 11.82 11.57 -13.55
N ARG A 137 12.46 12.31 -14.46
CA ARG A 137 12.01 12.47 -15.84
C ARG A 137 12.00 11.12 -16.58
N VAL A 138 13.07 10.34 -16.44
CA VAL A 138 13.18 9.00 -17.05
C VAL A 138 12.14 8.05 -16.45
N LEU A 139 11.87 8.18 -15.16
CA LEU A 139 10.81 7.40 -14.50
C LEU A 139 9.42 7.72 -15.05
N MET A 140 9.12 8.99 -15.29
CA MET A 140 7.82 9.42 -15.80
C MET A 140 7.51 8.86 -17.21
N GLU A 141 8.52 8.53 -17.98
CA GLU A 141 8.39 7.96 -19.32
C GLU A 141 8.09 6.44 -19.27
N ARG A 142 8.48 5.76 -18.19
CA ARG A 142 8.31 4.31 -18.07
C ARG A 142 6.86 3.88 -17.88
N PRO A 143 6.45 2.76 -18.47
CA PRO A 143 5.15 2.15 -18.18
C PRO A 143 5.02 1.84 -16.68
N GLY A 144 3.90 2.23 -16.09
CA GLY A 144 3.61 1.99 -14.65
C GLY A 144 3.90 3.17 -13.72
N PHE A 145 4.64 4.20 -14.18
CA PHE A 145 4.96 5.41 -13.41
C PHE A 145 4.08 6.62 -13.76
N LYS A 146 3.03 6.44 -14.53
CA LYS A 146 2.15 7.54 -15.04
C LYS A 146 1.29 8.23 -13.97
N ASN A 147 1.34 7.79 -12.72
CA ASN A 147 0.55 8.36 -11.63
C ASN A 147 1.29 9.44 -10.83
N TYR A 148 2.37 10.00 -11.39
CA TYR A 148 3.10 11.10 -10.76
C TYR A 148 2.26 12.37 -10.67
N LYS A 149 2.51 13.15 -9.63
CA LYS A 149 1.90 14.47 -9.43
C LYS A 149 2.94 15.46 -8.92
N LEU A 150 2.81 16.71 -9.34
CA LEU A 150 3.55 17.84 -8.78
C LEU A 150 3.07 18.07 -7.34
N ILE A 151 4.01 18.12 -6.40
CA ILE A 151 3.72 18.38 -4.99
C ILE A 151 3.67 19.89 -4.80
N PRO A 152 2.50 20.47 -4.43
CA PRO A 152 2.38 21.89 -4.18
C PRO A 152 3.11 22.26 -2.89
N GLN A 153 3.51 23.53 -2.81
CA GLN A 153 3.95 24.12 -1.55
C GLN A 153 2.81 24.12 -0.54
N LEU A 154 3.10 24.00 0.74
CA LEU A 154 2.12 23.96 1.82
C LEU A 154 1.23 25.24 1.82
N TYR A 155 1.81 26.40 1.51
CA TYR A 155 1.06 27.65 1.40
C TYR A 155 0.10 27.71 0.21
N ALA A 156 0.46 27.06 -0.91
CA ALA A 156 -0.36 27.03 -2.11
C ALA A 156 -1.52 26.02 -2.00
N SER A 157 -1.31 24.95 -1.26
CA SER A 157 -2.36 23.94 -1.04
C SER A 157 -2.18 23.24 0.30
N PRO A 158 -2.87 23.70 1.35
CA PRO A 158 -2.75 23.10 2.70
C PRO A 158 -3.26 21.66 2.74
N ARG A 159 -4.00 21.20 1.72
CA ARG A 159 -4.50 19.82 1.63
C ARG A 159 -3.49 18.85 1.02
N GLY A 160 -2.39 19.35 0.46
CA GLY A 160 -1.43 18.52 -0.27
C GLY A 160 -2.00 17.92 -1.56
N VAL A 161 -1.25 17.01 -2.17
CA VAL A 161 -1.66 16.28 -3.36
C VAL A 161 -1.74 14.78 -3.06
N THR A 162 -2.82 14.15 -3.53
CA THR A 162 -3.07 12.73 -3.27
C THR A 162 -2.79 11.88 -4.51
N VAL A 163 -2.02 10.81 -4.31
CA VAL A 163 -1.74 9.76 -5.31
C VAL A 163 -2.21 8.45 -4.74
N SER A 164 -2.74 7.55 -5.56
CA SER A 164 -3.10 6.21 -5.12
C SER A 164 -2.70 5.13 -6.11
N LYS A 165 -2.35 3.96 -5.58
CA LYS A 165 -1.99 2.76 -6.34
C LYS A 165 -2.65 1.53 -5.71
N GLY A 166 -3.14 0.63 -6.55
CA GLY A 166 -3.74 -0.63 -6.11
C GLY A 166 -2.85 -1.82 -6.39
N TYR A 167 -2.81 -2.76 -5.46
CA TYR A 167 -2.31 -4.12 -5.61
C TYR A 167 -3.48 -5.07 -5.80
N SER A 168 -3.34 -6.01 -6.71
CA SER A 168 -4.25 -7.14 -6.87
C SER A 168 -3.42 -8.40 -7.07
N TYR A 169 -3.65 -9.41 -6.26
CA TYR A 169 -2.99 -10.71 -6.37
C TYR A 169 -3.04 -11.25 -7.81
N ARG A 170 -4.24 -11.28 -8.40
CA ARG A 170 -4.44 -11.81 -9.76
C ARG A 170 -3.72 -11.01 -10.83
N ALA A 171 -3.66 -9.68 -10.70
CA ALA A 171 -3.00 -8.83 -11.69
C ALA A 171 -1.48 -8.89 -11.58
N MET A 172 -0.95 -8.97 -10.35
CA MET A 172 0.48 -9.00 -10.07
C MET A 172 1.12 -10.32 -10.45
N TRP A 173 0.57 -11.41 -9.95
CA TRP A 173 1.20 -12.72 -10.05
C TRP A 173 0.70 -13.52 -11.24
N LYS A 174 -0.56 -13.31 -11.66
CA LYS A 174 -1.22 -14.12 -12.71
C LYS A 174 -1.02 -15.62 -12.41
N ASN A 175 -0.25 -16.31 -13.23
CA ASN A 175 0.10 -17.72 -13.07
C ASN A 175 1.59 -17.95 -12.75
N ARG A 176 2.33 -16.88 -12.37
CA ARG A 176 3.79 -16.96 -12.13
C ARG A 176 4.16 -17.47 -10.76
N VAL A 177 3.25 -17.33 -9.79
CA VAL A 177 3.50 -17.64 -8.38
C VAL A 177 2.37 -18.51 -7.86
N SER A 178 2.72 -19.54 -7.08
CA SER A 178 1.75 -20.39 -6.41
C SER A 178 0.86 -19.59 -5.47
N SER A 179 -0.37 -20.04 -5.31
CA SER A 179 -1.29 -19.45 -4.33
C SER A 179 -0.74 -19.51 -2.90
N GLU A 180 0.00 -20.58 -2.60
CA GLU A 180 0.59 -20.86 -1.28
C GLU A 180 1.72 -19.90 -0.96
N ASP A 181 2.57 -19.54 -1.94
CA ASP A 181 3.69 -18.60 -1.76
C ASP A 181 3.27 -17.18 -1.36
N THR A 182 1.99 -16.85 -1.51
CA THR A 182 1.44 -15.54 -1.12
C THR A 182 0.66 -15.57 0.20
N ILE A 183 0.67 -16.72 0.89
CA ILE A 183 0.08 -16.88 2.21
C ILE A 183 1.12 -16.49 3.26
N GLY A 184 0.72 -15.63 4.20
CA GLY A 184 1.49 -15.30 5.38
C GLY A 184 0.85 -15.90 6.63
N GLU A 185 1.64 -16.09 7.67
CA GLU A 185 1.16 -16.51 8.97
C GLU A 185 0.98 -15.31 9.89
N PHE A 186 -0.09 -15.32 10.69
CA PHE A 186 -0.25 -14.33 11.74
C PHE A 186 0.81 -14.55 12.82
N ASN A 187 1.64 -13.56 13.03
CA ASN A 187 2.65 -13.60 14.07
C ASN A 187 2.53 -12.37 14.97
N ALA A 188 2.32 -12.62 16.26
CA ALA A 188 2.30 -11.56 17.27
C ALA A 188 3.69 -10.95 17.49
N VAL A 189 4.78 -11.67 17.16
CA VAL A 189 6.15 -11.15 17.25
C VAL A 189 6.49 -10.39 15.97
N ARG A 190 6.59 -9.08 16.10
CA ARG A 190 6.97 -8.19 14.99
C ARG A 190 8.33 -8.57 14.41
N GLY A 191 8.42 -8.59 13.09
CA GLY A 191 9.70 -8.69 12.40
C GLY A 191 10.28 -10.09 12.19
N THR A 192 9.56 -11.15 12.56
CA THR A 192 9.99 -12.53 12.26
C THR A 192 9.70 -12.87 10.80
N SER A 193 10.74 -12.97 9.98
CA SER A 193 10.62 -13.24 8.54
C SER A 193 9.96 -14.57 8.18
N ALA A 194 10.01 -15.55 9.08
CA ALA A 194 9.41 -16.88 8.88
C ALA A 194 7.88 -16.84 8.68
N ALA A 195 7.21 -15.79 9.13
CA ALA A 195 5.76 -15.62 9.00
C ALA A 195 5.34 -14.83 7.75
N TYR A 196 6.30 -14.40 6.93
CA TYR A 196 6.01 -13.61 5.74
C TYR A 196 5.60 -14.49 4.57
N PRO A 197 4.77 -13.98 3.64
CA PRO A 197 4.59 -14.64 2.35
C PRO A 197 5.94 -14.86 1.66
N ALA A 198 6.13 -16.01 1.02
CA ALA A 198 7.37 -16.33 0.29
C ALA A 198 7.54 -15.38 -0.91
N SER A 199 6.43 -15.00 -1.56
CA SER A 199 6.42 -14.02 -2.64
C SER A 199 5.87 -12.69 -2.15
N LEU A 200 6.71 -11.66 -2.17
CA LEU A 200 6.42 -10.34 -1.65
C LEU A 200 6.21 -9.32 -2.78
N ALA A 201 5.30 -8.41 -2.56
CA ALA A 201 5.06 -7.25 -3.42
C ALA A 201 5.19 -5.96 -2.61
N TYR A 202 5.71 -4.91 -3.25
CA TYR A 202 6.07 -3.67 -2.59
C TYR A 202 5.41 -2.47 -3.26
N PHE A 203 4.88 -1.57 -2.45
CA PHE A 203 4.60 -0.20 -2.86
C PHE A 203 5.85 0.64 -2.61
N HIS A 204 6.38 1.25 -3.64
CA HIS A 204 7.45 2.23 -3.56
C HIS A 204 6.84 3.62 -3.64
N ILE A 205 6.99 4.40 -2.58
CA ILE A 205 6.72 5.83 -2.58
C ILE A 205 7.99 6.50 -3.07
N ILE A 206 7.91 7.23 -4.16
CA ILE A 206 9.06 7.88 -4.77
C ILE A 206 8.78 9.38 -4.85
N ILE A 207 9.72 10.17 -4.36
CA ILE A 207 9.77 11.62 -4.60
C ILE A 207 11.02 11.95 -5.39
N GLY A 208 10.94 12.97 -6.23
CA GLY A 208 12.10 13.39 -7.01
C GLY A 208 11.91 14.78 -7.61
N THR A 209 13.04 15.39 -7.95
CA THR A 209 13.08 16.67 -8.66
C THR A 209 13.68 16.50 -10.07
N PRO A 210 13.11 17.13 -11.10
CA PRO A 210 13.68 17.10 -12.43
C PRO A 210 14.81 18.11 -12.62
N VAL A 211 15.03 18.97 -11.63
CA VAL A 211 16.00 20.05 -11.66
C VAL A 211 16.95 19.87 -10.48
N LEU A 212 18.24 19.96 -10.72
CA LEU A 212 19.24 19.99 -9.65
C LEU A 212 19.02 21.24 -8.81
N SER A 213 18.83 21.06 -7.53
CA SER A 213 18.67 22.15 -6.56
C SER A 213 19.74 22.04 -5.50
N ALA A 214 20.43 23.15 -5.23
CA ALA A 214 21.42 23.22 -4.14
C ALA A 214 20.76 23.08 -2.76
N ILE A 215 19.44 23.26 -2.69
CA ILE A 215 18.67 23.21 -1.44
C ILE A 215 17.91 21.89 -1.35
N THR A 216 18.06 21.22 -0.22
CA THR A 216 17.29 20.01 0.09
C THR A 216 15.81 20.34 0.22
N GLN A 217 14.98 19.63 -0.54
CA GLN A 217 13.53 19.74 -0.49
C GLN A 217 12.98 18.65 0.41
N THR A 218 12.18 19.02 1.39
CA THR A 218 11.56 18.07 2.33
C THR A 218 10.08 17.95 2.07
N VAL A 219 9.60 16.72 2.02
CA VAL A 219 8.19 16.36 1.76
C VAL A 219 7.68 15.50 2.91
N GLN A 220 6.58 15.90 3.49
CA GLN A 220 5.80 15.07 4.39
C GLN A 220 4.82 14.23 3.58
N VAL A 221 4.77 12.94 3.89
CA VAL A 221 3.88 11.99 3.23
C VAL A 221 3.01 11.31 4.28
N LYS A 222 1.71 11.54 4.19
CA LYS A 222 0.72 10.73 4.90
C LYS A 222 0.42 9.49 4.06
N VAL A 223 0.56 8.33 4.66
CA VAL A 223 0.35 7.02 4.03
C VAL A 223 -0.89 6.36 4.62
N ASP A 224 -1.81 5.97 3.76
CA ASP A 224 -2.99 5.17 4.13
C ASP A 224 -2.99 3.90 3.26
N ILE A 225 -2.92 2.72 3.89
CA ILE A 225 -3.01 1.43 3.17
C ILE A 225 -4.25 0.68 3.66
N THR A 226 -5.06 0.25 2.72
CA THR A 226 -6.19 -0.63 2.97
C THR A 226 -5.92 -2.00 2.38
N TYR A 227 -5.88 -3.02 3.23
CA TYR A 227 -5.69 -4.41 2.86
C TYR A 227 -7.03 -5.14 2.81
N MET A 228 -7.23 -5.94 1.75
CA MET A 228 -8.33 -6.91 1.62
C MET A 228 -7.73 -8.30 1.80
N CYS A 229 -8.07 -8.95 2.91
CA CYS A 229 -7.43 -10.20 3.33
C CYS A 229 -8.44 -11.32 3.38
N GLN A 230 -8.03 -12.48 2.89
CA GLN A 230 -8.69 -13.76 3.09
C GLN A 230 -8.06 -14.42 4.31
N LEU A 231 -8.88 -14.81 5.29
CA LEU A 231 -8.44 -15.52 6.47
C LEU A 231 -8.48 -17.03 6.20
N ILE A 232 -7.44 -17.73 6.63
CA ILE A 232 -7.20 -19.13 6.33
C ILE A 232 -6.85 -19.83 7.65
N ASP A 233 -7.28 -21.07 7.80
CA ASP A 233 -7.00 -21.95 8.95
C ASP A 233 -7.40 -21.32 10.29
N ALA A 234 -8.66 -21.50 10.66
CA ALA A 234 -9.15 -21.12 11.99
C ALA A 234 -8.47 -21.97 13.08
N LYS A 235 -8.01 -21.35 14.16
CA LYS A 235 -7.47 -22.05 15.32
C LYS A 235 -8.58 -22.81 16.03
N SER A 236 -8.32 -24.07 16.37
CA SER A 236 -9.18 -24.84 17.27
C SER A 236 -8.86 -24.46 18.71
N PHE A 237 -9.87 -24.06 19.46
CA PHE A 237 -9.73 -23.87 20.90
C PHE A 237 -10.04 -25.20 21.59
N PRO A 238 -9.20 -25.65 22.54
CA PRO A 238 -9.53 -26.82 23.34
C PRO A 238 -10.84 -26.52 24.10
N GLN A 239 -11.79 -27.44 23.98
CA GLN A 239 -12.96 -27.42 24.84
C GLN A 239 -12.50 -27.83 26.24
N THR A 240 -12.58 -26.92 27.19
CA THR A 240 -12.39 -27.20 28.63
C THR A 240 -13.66 -27.83 29.19
#